data_7c15d45050aea7f58da4473597bf9f03
#
_entry.id   7c15d45050aea7f58da4473597bf9f03
#
_cell.length_a   1.000
_cell.length_b   1.000
_cell.length_c   1.000
_cell.angle_alpha   90.00
_cell.angle_beta   90.00
_cell.angle_gamma   90.00
#
_symmetry.space_group_name_H-M   'P 1'
#
loop_
_entity.id
_entity.type
_entity.pdbx_description
1 polymer ?
#
loop_
_entity_poly.entity_id
_entity_poly.type
_entity_poly.pdbx_seq_one_letter_code
_entity_poly.pdbx_strand_id
1 'polypeptide(L)'
;MLFGQNNANKWVKWGGNALFFILILVSMIDPSNSILHLKNVAFVLLLGYNIVMFKPDFRYLTCILMPFVALMCGYISSQILGVVINDEFFVGTFKGFSMLVLLLWIPYYDVIKLSKLAALIFGICGTILFIAAASDDLLKAAIWNFQDNGHEGAFLLSERYFLGIKVLGINYNSTICTALPLLASSYSFFSKGKHKIFNFFCMLFIIFLFITSGSRSTMLLPFCLVGLSLYIVYRKSHYVRMFIYPTLVVLGVALVVLIIKLAGEKNETSNIVKYAHLYSYGRLLHYNPEYFILGQGPGSMFYSIGFREMVPQTEWSYLEILRMCGVYSVGIFYLLLYPVLYIKKFFKYDSSMGIIIAYIFYLVVAGTNPMLINSSGMCVMMMIYSYLSIVLNRDETKALCNYKIVND
;
A
#
# COMPACT_ATOMS: atom_id res chain seq x y z
N MET A 1 -27.38 24.92 -0.43
CA MET A 1 -28.36 24.20 -1.27
C MET A 1 -28.19 22.73 -1.09
N LEU A 2 -29.14 22.05 -0.43
CA LEU A 2 -29.15 20.60 -0.26
C LEU A 2 -29.81 20.02 -1.51
N PHE A 3 -29.01 19.50 -2.42
CA PHE A 3 -29.55 18.73 -3.53
C PHE A 3 -30.25 17.48 -2.99
N GLY A 4 -31.53 17.35 -3.33
CA GLY A 4 -32.35 16.18 -2.98
C GLY A 4 -31.71 14.86 -3.47
N GLN A 5 -31.75 13.86 -2.62
CA GLN A 5 -30.85 12.71 -2.58
C GLN A 5 -31.01 11.64 -3.69
N ASN A 6 -31.83 11.75 -4.73
CA ASN A 6 -32.15 10.50 -5.46
C ASN A 6 -31.87 10.43 -6.97
N ASN A 7 -31.69 11.45 -7.77
CA ASN A 7 -31.37 11.26 -9.20
C ASN A 7 -30.30 12.21 -9.78
N ALA A 8 -30.21 13.46 -9.33
CA ALA A 8 -29.10 14.39 -9.68
C ALA A 8 -27.74 13.82 -9.19
N ASN A 9 -27.77 12.98 -8.16
CA ASN A 9 -26.64 12.33 -7.52
C ASN A 9 -25.91 11.26 -8.34
N LYS A 10 -26.51 10.66 -9.38
CA LYS A 10 -25.86 9.55 -10.12
C LYS A 10 -24.70 10.05 -10.97
N TRP A 11 -24.88 11.15 -11.68
CA TRP A 11 -23.83 11.76 -12.51
C TRP A 11 -22.71 12.35 -11.67
N VAL A 12 -23.07 13.01 -10.56
CA VAL A 12 -22.12 13.54 -9.59
C VAL A 12 -21.27 12.40 -9.00
N LYS A 13 -21.88 11.32 -8.55
CA LYS A 13 -21.16 10.17 -8.05
C LYS A 13 -20.29 9.51 -9.11
N TRP A 14 -20.76 9.45 -10.36
CA TRP A 14 -19.98 8.89 -11.48
C TRP A 14 -18.76 9.74 -11.78
N GLY A 15 -18.88 11.07 -11.86
CA GLY A 15 -17.76 11.99 -12.08
C GLY A 15 -16.70 11.89 -10.98
N GLY A 16 -17.11 11.86 -9.71
CA GLY A 16 -16.20 11.66 -8.58
C GLY A 16 -15.50 10.31 -8.62
N ASN A 17 -16.22 9.23 -8.94
CA ASN A 17 -15.63 7.89 -9.11
C ASN A 17 -14.60 7.85 -10.25
N ALA A 18 -14.87 8.53 -11.38
CA ALA A 18 -13.93 8.60 -12.50
C ALA A 18 -12.64 9.33 -12.10
N LEU A 19 -12.74 10.47 -11.45
CA LEU A 19 -11.58 11.21 -10.96
C LEU A 19 -10.79 10.41 -9.90
N PHE A 20 -11.49 9.75 -8.98
CA PHE A 20 -10.85 8.91 -7.96
C PHE A 20 -10.14 7.71 -8.60
N PHE A 21 -10.77 7.08 -9.58
CA PHE A 21 -10.18 6.00 -10.36
C PHE A 21 -8.89 6.45 -11.07
N ILE A 22 -8.92 7.61 -11.75
CA ILE A 22 -7.75 8.18 -12.41
C ILE A 22 -6.62 8.42 -11.41
N LEU A 23 -6.91 8.98 -10.23
CA LEU A 23 -5.91 9.21 -9.19
C LEU A 23 -5.26 7.91 -8.73
N ILE A 24 -6.06 6.86 -8.46
CA ILE A 24 -5.55 5.55 -8.04
C ILE A 24 -4.68 4.95 -9.15
N LEU A 25 -5.18 4.94 -10.40
CA LEU A 25 -4.48 4.37 -11.55
C LEU A 25 -3.13 5.04 -11.78
N VAL A 26 -3.11 6.37 -11.81
CA VAL A 26 -1.86 7.13 -12.00
C VAL A 26 -0.91 6.91 -10.81
N SER A 27 -1.43 6.83 -9.57
CA SER A 27 -0.59 6.53 -8.40
C SER A 27 -0.02 5.11 -8.41
N MET A 28 -0.65 4.16 -9.12
CA MET A 28 -0.11 2.80 -9.31
C MET A 28 0.91 2.75 -10.46
N ILE A 29 0.68 3.43 -11.57
CA ILE A 29 1.57 3.41 -12.75
C ILE A 29 2.80 4.30 -12.50
N ASP A 30 2.61 5.48 -11.93
CA ASP A 30 3.64 6.50 -11.73
C ASP A 30 3.62 7.04 -10.28
N PRO A 31 4.07 6.22 -9.30
CA PRO A 31 4.06 6.63 -7.90
C PRO A 31 4.95 7.83 -7.59
N SER A 32 6.05 8.00 -8.33
CA SER A 32 6.96 9.14 -8.21
C SER A 32 6.45 10.41 -8.90
N ASN A 33 5.47 10.28 -9.80
CA ASN A 33 5.01 11.36 -10.67
C ASN A 33 6.10 11.87 -11.64
N SER A 34 7.04 11.00 -12.02
CA SER A 34 8.17 11.31 -12.89
C SER A 34 7.92 11.01 -14.37
N ILE A 35 6.90 10.17 -14.67
CA ILE A 35 6.58 9.73 -16.02
C ILE A 35 5.42 10.54 -16.60
N LEU A 36 4.26 10.45 -15.95
CA LEU A 36 3.01 11.03 -16.45
C LEU A 36 2.76 12.46 -16.00
N HIS A 37 3.35 12.88 -14.88
CA HIS A 37 3.12 14.16 -14.21
C HIS A 37 1.63 14.47 -13.91
N LEU A 38 0.74 13.46 -13.99
CA LEU A 38 -0.72 13.62 -13.87
C LEU A 38 -1.25 13.44 -12.45
N LYS A 39 -0.47 12.84 -11.53
CA LYS A 39 -0.93 12.51 -10.18
C LYS A 39 -1.38 13.75 -9.40
N ASN A 40 -0.58 14.82 -9.43
CA ASN A 40 -0.89 16.05 -8.71
C ASN A 40 -2.12 16.74 -9.31
N VAL A 41 -2.24 16.73 -10.64
CA VAL A 41 -3.41 17.29 -11.36
C VAL A 41 -4.68 16.52 -10.99
N ALA A 42 -4.62 15.18 -11.05
CA ALA A 42 -5.75 14.32 -10.67
C ALA A 42 -6.17 14.53 -9.20
N PHE A 43 -5.20 14.70 -8.29
CA PHE A 43 -5.47 14.99 -6.88
C PHE A 43 -6.19 16.34 -6.71
N VAL A 44 -5.68 17.42 -7.32
CA VAL A 44 -6.27 18.76 -7.20
C VAL A 44 -7.68 18.79 -7.80
N LEU A 45 -7.87 18.15 -8.97
CA LEU A 45 -9.19 18.07 -9.59
C LEU A 45 -10.19 17.30 -8.74
N LEU A 46 -9.78 16.15 -8.16
CA LEU A 46 -10.64 15.38 -7.26
C LEU A 46 -10.94 16.14 -5.98
N LEU A 47 -9.95 16.80 -5.40
CA LEU A 47 -10.13 17.61 -4.19
C LEU A 47 -11.13 18.76 -4.44
N GLY A 48 -10.93 19.53 -5.50
CA GLY A 48 -11.84 20.63 -5.90
C GLY A 48 -13.25 20.11 -6.18
N TYR A 49 -13.37 18.98 -6.88
CA TYR A 49 -14.66 18.33 -7.13
C TYR A 49 -15.36 17.94 -5.82
N ASN A 50 -14.64 17.34 -4.89
CA ASN A 50 -15.19 16.91 -3.60
C ASN A 50 -15.68 18.11 -2.75
N ILE A 51 -14.89 19.18 -2.68
CA ILE A 51 -15.25 20.40 -1.93
C ILE A 51 -16.56 21.00 -2.46
N VAL A 52 -16.76 20.99 -3.78
CA VAL A 52 -17.96 21.59 -4.41
C VAL A 52 -19.17 20.65 -4.29
N MET A 53 -18.97 19.34 -4.45
CA MET A 53 -20.07 18.38 -4.64
C MET A 53 -20.50 17.65 -3.37
N PHE A 54 -19.61 17.47 -2.39
CA PHE A 54 -19.88 16.65 -1.22
C PHE A 54 -19.55 17.38 0.08
N LYS A 55 -20.32 17.08 1.12
CA LYS A 55 -20.00 17.54 2.48
C LYS A 55 -18.86 16.67 3.06
N PRO A 56 -17.86 17.25 3.72
CA PRO A 56 -16.81 16.49 4.38
C PRO A 56 -17.38 15.70 5.57
N ASP A 57 -16.87 14.48 5.74
CA ASP A 57 -17.12 13.63 6.90
C ASP A 57 -15.90 13.67 7.82
N PHE A 58 -16.06 14.22 9.01
CA PHE A 58 -14.97 14.45 9.95
C PHE A 58 -14.61 13.24 10.82
N ARG A 59 -15.22 12.06 10.58
CA ARG A 59 -14.92 10.83 11.37
C ARG A 59 -13.43 10.47 11.40
N TYR A 60 -12.70 10.79 10.34
CA TYR A 60 -11.27 10.48 10.22
C TYR A 60 -10.35 11.70 10.35
N LEU A 61 -10.89 12.82 10.85
CA LEU A 61 -10.11 14.07 10.95
C LEU A 61 -8.83 13.89 11.78
N THR A 62 -8.92 13.17 12.90
CA THR A 62 -7.74 12.87 13.74
C THR A 62 -6.70 12.07 12.99
N CYS A 63 -7.12 11.08 12.16
CA CYS A 63 -6.23 10.26 11.35
C CYS A 63 -5.53 11.08 10.23
N ILE A 64 -6.11 12.22 9.85
CA ILE A 64 -5.51 13.16 8.90
C ILE A 64 -4.54 14.09 9.62
N LEU A 65 -5.00 14.73 10.71
CA LEU A 65 -4.23 15.79 11.38
C LEU A 65 -2.98 15.25 12.10
N MET A 66 -3.08 14.11 12.80
CA MET A 66 -1.97 13.57 13.60
C MET A 66 -0.69 13.31 12.79
N PRO A 67 -0.74 12.69 11.58
CA PRO A 67 0.44 12.56 10.73
C PRO A 67 1.03 13.91 10.29
N PHE A 68 0.19 14.89 9.95
CA PHE A 68 0.68 16.21 9.57
C PHE A 68 1.38 16.92 10.73
N VAL A 69 0.80 16.84 11.93
CA VAL A 69 1.43 17.38 13.15
C VAL A 69 2.77 16.67 13.38
N ALA A 70 2.83 15.35 13.25
CA ALA A 70 4.08 14.60 13.41
C ALA A 70 5.17 15.06 12.41
N LEU A 71 4.81 15.21 11.13
CA LEU A 71 5.75 15.67 10.10
C LEU A 71 6.20 17.12 10.34
N MET A 72 5.29 18.00 10.76
CA MET A 72 5.62 19.39 11.07
C MET A 72 6.52 19.51 12.29
N CYS A 73 6.25 18.75 13.35
CA CYS A 73 7.11 18.69 14.53
C CYS A 73 8.52 18.18 14.15
N GLY A 74 8.60 17.09 13.36
CA GLY A 74 9.88 16.60 12.85
C GLY A 74 10.62 17.63 12.00
N TYR A 75 9.92 18.36 11.14
CA TYR A 75 10.50 19.44 10.35
C TYR A 75 11.05 20.59 11.23
N ILE A 76 10.27 21.05 12.20
CA ILE A 76 10.73 22.09 13.15
C ILE A 76 11.97 21.59 13.90
N SER A 77 11.97 20.33 14.33
CA SER A 77 13.14 19.72 14.99
C SER A 77 14.37 19.74 14.10
N SER A 78 14.23 19.42 12.80
CA SER A 78 15.38 19.47 11.87
C SER A 78 15.99 20.86 11.72
N GLN A 79 15.14 21.91 11.74
CA GLN A 79 15.61 23.30 11.69
C GLN A 79 16.36 23.68 12.99
N ILE A 80 15.86 23.27 14.14
CA ILE A 80 16.50 23.51 15.45
C ILE A 80 17.86 22.81 15.52
N LEU A 81 17.93 21.57 15.01
CA LEU A 81 19.12 20.74 15.06
C LEU A 81 20.12 21.02 13.93
N GLY A 82 19.79 21.90 13.00
CA GLY A 82 20.65 22.26 11.86
C GLY A 82 20.94 21.08 10.91
N VAL A 83 19.97 20.17 10.75
CA VAL A 83 20.15 18.97 9.91
C VAL A 83 19.98 19.32 8.44
N VAL A 84 20.84 18.75 7.59
CA VAL A 84 20.73 18.90 6.12
C VAL A 84 19.51 18.15 5.62
N ILE A 85 18.65 18.84 4.87
CA ILE A 85 17.41 18.30 4.31
C ILE A 85 17.55 18.19 2.79
N ASN A 86 17.06 17.10 2.23
CA ASN A 86 16.79 16.95 0.81
C ASN A 86 15.39 17.51 0.52
N ASP A 87 15.31 18.68 -0.12
CA ASP A 87 14.05 19.38 -0.36
C ASP A 87 13.09 18.60 -1.24
N GLU A 88 13.59 17.88 -2.24
CA GLU A 88 12.75 17.08 -3.13
C GLU A 88 12.05 15.95 -2.36
N PHE A 89 12.81 15.23 -1.53
CA PHE A 89 12.26 14.17 -0.69
C PHE A 89 11.31 14.70 0.37
N PHE A 90 11.62 15.82 1.00
CA PHE A 90 10.75 16.51 1.93
C PHE A 90 9.41 16.87 1.30
N VAL A 91 9.42 17.56 0.17
CA VAL A 91 8.22 17.95 -0.58
C VAL A 91 7.45 16.72 -1.05
N GLY A 92 8.16 15.68 -1.52
CA GLY A 92 7.56 14.40 -1.92
C GLY A 92 6.79 13.72 -0.79
N THR A 93 7.34 13.72 0.42
CA THR A 93 6.70 13.16 1.62
C THR A 93 5.40 13.92 1.94
N PHE A 94 5.45 15.26 2.01
CA PHE A 94 4.26 16.07 2.27
C PHE A 94 3.20 15.93 1.18
N LYS A 95 3.57 15.90 -0.10
CA LYS A 95 2.65 15.61 -1.21
C LYS A 95 2.00 14.24 -1.07
N GLY A 96 2.75 13.22 -0.65
CA GLY A 96 2.22 11.89 -0.37
C GLY A 96 1.14 11.95 0.70
N PHE A 97 1.44 12.52 1.86
CA PHE A 97 0.49 12.63 2.97
C PHE A 97 -0.71 13.54 2.68
N SER A 98 -0.58 14.53 1.78
CA SER A 98 -1.70 15.41 1.41
C SER A 98 -2.89 14.63 0.85
N MET A 99 -2.66 13.45 0.25
CA MET A 99 -3.73 12.57 -0.22
C MET A 99 -4.67 12.10 0.91
N LEU A 100 -4.22 12.11 2.17
CA LEU A 100 -5.06 11.76 3.32
C LEU A 100 -6.25 12.71 3.51
N VAL A 101 -6.17 13.94 3.00
CA VAL A 101 -7.30 14.88 3.05
C VAL A 101 -8.54 14.31 2.35
N LEU A 102 -8.35 13.42 1.36
CA LEU A 102 -9.46 12.73 0.68
C LEU A 102 -10.24 11.77 1.61
N LEU A 103 -9.69 11.40 2.78
CA LEU A 103 -10.42 10.62 3.79
C LEU A 103 -11.69 11.34 4.28
N LEU A 104 -11.77 12.67 4.18
CA LEU A 104 -12.97 13.43 4.50
C LEU A 104 -14.17 13.09 3.58
N TRP A 105 -13.92 12.53 2.40
CA TRP A 105 -14.95 12.15 1.44
C TRP A 105 -14.98 10.66 1.12
N ILE A 106 -14.15 9.86 1.80
CA ILE A 106 -14.01 8.43 1.55
C ILE A 106 -15.34 7.65 1.65
N PRO A 107 -16.32 8.00 2.53
CA PRO A 107 -17.58 7.29 2.61
C PRO A 107 -18.44 7.36 1.34
N TYR A 108 -18.18 8.31 0.44
CA TYR A 108 -18.92 8.44 -0.81
C TYR A 108 -18.44 7.49 -1.91
N TYR A 109 -17.27 6.85 -1.73
CA TYR A 109 -16.56 6.06 -2.74
C TYR A 109 -16.38 4.60 -2.33
N ASP A 110 -16.58 3.69 -3.28
CA ASP A 110 -16.14 2.30 -3.16
C ASP A 110 -14.71 2.17 -3.72
N VAL A 111 -13.74 2.64 -2.93
CA VAL A 111 -12.34 2.71 -3.37
C VAL A 111 -11.77 1.35 -3.70
N ILE A 112 -12.18 0.26 -3.02
CA ILE A 112 -11.70 -1.10 -3.35
C ILE A 112 -12.19 -1.53 -4.72
N LYS A 113 -13.45 -1.23 -5.09
CA LYS A 113 -13.97 -1.54 -6.42
C LYS A 113 -13.21 -0.78 -7.52
N LEU A 114 -12.97 0.51 -7.30
CA LEU A 114 -12.18 1.33 -8.22
C LEU A 114 -10.74 0.84 -8.33
N SER A 115 -10.14 0.46 -7.19
CA SER A 115 -8.78 -0.08 -7.13
C SER A 115 -8.64 -1.43 -7.83
N LYS A 116 -9.68 -2.29 -7.85
CA LYS A 116 -9.65 -3.54 -8.63
C LYS A 116 -9.52 -3.26 -10.13
N LEU A 117 -10.27 -2.28 -10.64
CA LEU A 117 -10.17 -1.90 -12.06
C LEU A 117 -8.80 -1.27 -12.37
N ALA A 118 -8.32 -0.37 -11.49
CA ALA A 118 -6.99 0.23 -11.64
C ALA A 118 -5.88 -0.82 -11.59
N ALA A 119 -5.95 -1.78 -10.66
CA ALA A 119 -5.00 -2.87 -10.53
C ALA A 119 -5.02 -3.82 -11.74
N LEU A 120 -6.18 -4.06 -12.36
CA LEU A 120 -6.27 -4.81 -13.62
C LEU A 120 -5.51 -4.12 -14.75
N ILE A 121 -5.77 -2.82 -14.96
CA ILE A 121 -5.09 -2.05 -16.02
C ILE A 121 -3.59 -1.99 -15.73
N PHE A 122 -3.20 -1.70 -14.49
CA PHE A 122 -1.80 -1.70 -14.06
C PHE A 122 -1.14 -3.07 -14.29
N GLY A 123 -1.85 -4.17 -13.98
CA GLY A 123 -1.38 -5.54 -14.23
C GLY A 123 -1.19 -5.85 -15.71
N ILE A 124 -2.10 -5.41 -16.57
CA ILE A 124 -1.96 -5.55 -18.03
C ILE A 124 -0.75 -4.77 -18.52
N CYS A 125 -0.61 -3.49 -18.15
CA CYS A 125 0.52 -2.65 -18.55
C CYS A 125 1.85 -3.27 -18.08
N GLY A 126 1.92 -3.73 -16.83
CA GLY A 126 3.12 -4.38 -16.29
C GLY A 126 3.47 -5.69 -16.98
N THR A 127 2.45 -6.47 -17.36
CA THR A 127 2.66 -7.70 -18.15
C THR A 127 3.19 -7.41 -19.54
N ILE A 128 2.65 -6.40 -20.21
CA ILE A 128 3.13 -5.97 -21.54
C ILE A 128 4.59 -5.50 -21.44
N LEU A 129 4.92 -4.68 -20.45
CA LEU A 129 6.29 -4.21 -20.25
C LEU A 129 7.26 -5.35 -19.95
N PHE A 130 6.83 -6.33 -19.12
CA PHE A 130 7.65 -7.51 -18.83
C PHE A 130 7.89 -8.35 -20.10
N ILE A 131 6.85 -8.62 -20.88
CA ILE A 131 6.99 -9.39 -22.14
C ILE A 131 7.92 -8.65 -23.09
N ALA A 132 7.78 -7.33 -23.26
CA ALA A 132 8.65 -6.52 -24.09
C ALA A 132 10.12 -6.62 -23.66
N ALA A 133 10.40 -6.48 -22.36
CA ALA A 133 11.75 -6.61 -21.82
C ALA A 133 12.33 -8.03 -21.90
N ALA A 134 11.47 -9.06 -21.91
CA ALA A 134 11.91 -10.47 -21.97
C ALA A 134 12.08 -10.97 -23.40
N SER A 135 11.41 -10.37 -24.38
CA SER A 135 11.39 -10.85 -25.78
C SER A 135 12.47 -10.24 -26.66
N ASP A 136 13.00 -9.05 -26.33
CA ASP A 136 13.95 -8.33 -27.17
C ASP A 136 14.98 -7.57 -26.32
N ASP A 137 16.26 -7.84 -26.57
CA ASP A 137 17.37 -7.18 -25.89
C ASP A 137 17.46 -5.67 -26.19
N LEU A 138 17.03 -5.21 -27.38
CA LEU A 138 16.98 -3.78 -27.70
C LEU A 138 15.89 -3.08 -26.89
N LEU A 139 14.70 -3.69 -26.79
CA LEU A 139 13.63 -3.16 -25.93
C LEU A 139 14.02 -3.18 -24.46
N LYS A 140 14.68 -4.23 -24.00
CA LYS A 140 15.22 -4.33 -22.64
C LYS A 140 16.23 -3.19 -22.37
N ALA A 141 17.18 -2.95 -23.28
CA ALA A 141 18.14 -1.86 -23.16
C ALA A 141 17.45 -0.47 -23.15
N ALA A 142 16.44 -0.29 -24.01
CA ALA A 142 15.66 0.95 -24.03
C ALA A 142 14.89 1.20 -22.71
N ILE A 143 14.29 0.15 -22.12
CA ILE A 143 13.60 0.22 -20.83
C ILE A 143 14.61 0.52 -19.72
N TRP A 144 15.80 -0.07 -19.76
CA TRP A 144 16.88 0.20 -18.80
C TRP A 144 17.33 1.67 -18.87
N ASN A 145 17.62 2.15 -20.08
CA ASN A 145 17.99 3.55 -20.29
C ASN A 145 16.89 4.52 -19.84
N PHE A 146 15.63 4.18 -20.07
CA PHE A 146 14.50 4.98 -19.58
C PHE A 146 14.47 5.04 -18.05
N GLN A 147 14.71 3.93 -17.37
CA GLN A 147 14.81 3.88 -15.89
C GLN A 147 15.93 4.78 -15.40
N ASP A 148 17.15 4.64 -15.95
CA ASP A 148 18.35 5.36 -15.51
C ASP A 148 18.26 6.88 -15.76
N ASN A 149 17.40 7.31 -16.68
CA ASN A 149 17.13 8.72 -16.96
C ASN A 149 16.15 9.40 -15.97
N GLY A 150 16.11 8.94 -14.72
CA GLY A 150 15.35 9.58 -13.63
C GLY A 150 13.97 8.97 -13.36
N HIS A 151 13.67 7.78 -13.89
CA HIS A 151 12.39 7.10 -13.70
C HIS A 151 12.46 5.90 -12.73
N GLU A 152 13.55 5.73 -11.99
CA GLU A 152 13.73 4.68 -10.97
C GLU A 152 12.64 4.67 -9.88
N GLY A 153 12.04 5.82 -9.63
CA GLY A 153 10.96 5.95 -8.66
C GLY A 153 9.65 5.25 -9.06
N ALA A 154 9.47 4.89 -10.32
CA ALA A 154 8.27 4.20 -10.81
C ALA A 154 8.45 2.69 -10.85
N PHE A 155 9.53 2.21 -11.45
CA PHE A 155 9.88 0.80 -11.52
C PHE A 155 11.39 0.60 -11.56
N LEU A 156 11.81 -0.61 -11.18
CA LEU A 156 13.20 -1.05 -11.22
C LEU A 156 13.29 -2.35 -12.04
N LEU A 157 13.94 -2.27 -13.18
CA LEU A 157 14.32 -3.45 -13.97
C LEU A 157 15.59 -4.05 -13.35
N SER A 158 15.59 -5.34 -13.07
CA SER A 158 16.73 -6.02 -12.48
C SER A 158 16.85 -7.45 -12.97
N GLU A 159 18.08 -7.91 -13.11
CA GLU A 159 18.37 -9.32 -13.33
C GLU A 159 18.88 -9.93 -12.02
N ARG A 160 18.22 -10.97 -11.56
CA ARG A 160 18.56 -11.63 -10.29
C ARG A 160 18.72 -13.13 -10.49
N TYR A 161 19.56 -13.72 -9.69
CA TYR A 161 19.67 -15.18 -9.64
C TYR A 161 18.72 -15.71 -8.57
N PHE A 162 17.81 -16.60 -8.97
CA PHE A 162 16.92 -17.30 -8.06
C PHE A 162 17.17 -18.81 -8.22
N LEU A 163 17.65 -19.45 -7.17
CA LEU A 163 18.04 -20.87 -7.19
C LEU A 163 19.03 -21.21 -8.34
N GLY A 164 19.96 -20.32 -8.66
CA GLY A 164 20.93 -20.50 -9.75
C GLY A 164 20.41 -20.16 -11.16
N ILE A 165 19.14 -19.83 -11.30
CA ILE A 165 18.52 -19.42 -12.57
C ILE A 165 18.51 -17.90 -12.65
N LYS A 166 18.99 -17.34 -13.75
CA LYS A 166 18.91 -15.91 -14.03
C LYS A 166 17.48 -15.54 -14.38
N VAL A 167 16.84 -14.72 -13.56
CA VAL A 167 15.45 -14.28 -13.72
C VAL A 167 15.43 -12.78 -13.94
N LEU A 168 14.74 -12.35 -15.01
CA LEU A 168 14.39 -10.95 -15.20
C LEU A 168 13.30 -10.57 -14.21
N GLY A 169 13.47 -9.46 -13.52
CA GLY A 169 12.47 -8.89 -12.62
C GLY A 169 12.17 -7.45 -12.97
N ILE A 170 10.89 -7.07 -12.92
CA ILE A 170 10.45 -5.67 -12.96
C ILE A 170 9.72 -5.39 -11.66
N ASN A 171 10.39 -4.66 -10.77
CA ASN A 171 9.81 -4.27 -9.50
C ASN A 171 9.15 -2.89 -9.64
N TYR A 172 7.84 -2.87 -9.66
CA TYR A 172 7.08 -1.63 -9.56
C TYR A 172 6.92 -1.26 -8.09
N ASN A 173 7.29 -0.04 -7.72
CA ASN A 173 7.22 0.44 -6.34
C ASN A 173 5.78 0.45 -5.78
N SER A 174 4.78 0.43 -6.66
CA SER A 174 3.36 0.37 -6.30
C SER A 174 2.75 -1.03 -6.28
N THR A 175 3.48 -2.09 -6.66
CA THR A 175 2.93 -3.47 -6.72
C THR A 175 2.23 -3.86 -5.43
N ILE A 176 2.79 -3.53 -4.28
CA ILE A 176 2.22 -3.89 -2.97
C ILE A 176 0.86 -3.24 -2.71
N CYS A 177 0.54 -2.11 -3.37
CA CYS A 177 -0.77 -1.46 -3.26
C CYS A 177 -1.89 -2.30 -3.85
N THR A 178 -1.56 -3.28 -4.69
CA THR A 178 -2.53 -4.21 -5.28
C THR A 178 -2.90 -5.38 -4.36
N ALA A 179 -2.33 -5.47 -3.15
CA ALA A 179 -2.60 -6.55 -2.20
C ALA A 179 -4.09 -6.61 -1.78
N LEU A 180 -4.70 -5.46 -1.43
CA LEU A 180 -6.12 -5.40 -1.07
C LEU A 180 -7.03 -5.69 -2.29
N PRO A 181 -6.82 -5.10 -3.49
CA PRO A 181 -7.47 -5.49 -4.72
C PRO A 181 -7.35 -6.97 -5.06
N LEU A 182 -6.17 -7.57 -4.87
CA LEU A 182 -5.95 -9.00 -5.10
C LEU A 182 -6.84 -9.86 -4.20
N LEU A 183 -6.83 -9.61 -2.89
CA LEU A 183 -7.68 -10.36 -1.96
C LEU A 183 -9.15 -10.16 -2.30
N ALA A 184 -9.60 -8.93 -2.57
CA ALA A 184 -10.98 -8.63 -2.91
C ALA A 184 -11.43 -9.34 -4.20
N SER A 185 -10.53 -9.44 -5.20
CA SER A 185 -10.78 -10.15 -6.46
C SER A 185 -10.82 -11.66 -6.25
N SER A 186 -9.84 -12.23 -5.53
CA SER A 186 -9.77 -13.65 -5.21
C SER A 186 -10.99 -14.10 -4.40
N TYR A 187 -11.36 -13.35 -3.37
CA TYR A 187 -12.55 -13.62 -2.57
C TYR A 187 -13.84 -13.60 -3.44
N SER A 188 -13.99 -12.60 -4.32
CA SER A 188 -15.14 -12.48 -5.20
C SER A 188 -15.18 -13.59 -6.27
N PHE A 189 -14.02 -14.07 -6.72
CA PHE A 189 -13.91 -15.17 -7.67
C PHE A 189 -14.32 -16.51 -7.06
N PHE A 190 -13.82 -16.84 -5.86
CA PHE A 190 -14.11 -18.10 -5.18
C PHE A 190 -15.51 -18.14 -4.53
N SER A 191 -16.06 -16.99 -4.14
CA SER A 191 -17.41 -16.87 -3.63
C SER A 191 -18.45 -16.97 -4.77
N LYS A 192 -19.75 -17.04 -4.41
CA LYS A 192 -20.87 -16.99 -5.37
C LYS A 192 -21.11 -15.59 -5.96
N GLY A 193 -20.06 -14.73 -6.00
CA GLY A 193 -20.13 -13.35 -6.46
C GLY A 193 -20.42 -13.20 -7.95
N LYS A 194 -20.90 -12.00 -8.32
CA LYS A 194 -21.06 -11.59 -9.72
C LYS A 194 -19.69 -11.28 -10.35
N HIS A 195 -19.63 -11.24 -11.69
CA HIS A 195 -18.44 -10.86 -12.47
C HIS A 195 -17.20 -11.74 -12.24
N LYS A 196 -17.39 -13.07 -12.23
CA LYS A 196 -16.30 -14.04 -12.00
C LYS A 196 -15.14 -13.89 -13.00
N ILE A 197 -15.44 -13.69 -14.28
CA ILE A 197 -14.44 -13.53 -15.35
C ILE A 197 -13.55 -12.30 -15.07
N PHE A 198 -14.16 -11.15 -14.76
CA PHE A 198 -13.44 -9.95 -14.40
C PHE A 198 -12.51 -10.17 -13.17
N ASN A 199 -13.04 -10.79 -12.11
CA ASN A 199 -12.27 -11.07 -10.90
C ASN A 199 -11.13 -12.08 -11.15
N PHE A 200 -11.33 -13.05 -12.05
CA PHE A 200 -10.28 -13.98 -12.48
C PHE A 200 -9.12 -13.24 -13.16
N PHE A 201 -9.41 -12.38 -14.13
CA PHE A 201 -8.37 -11.63 -14.82
C PHE A 201 -7.66 -10.64 -13.86
N CYS A 202 -8.39 -9.94 -12.99
CA CYS A 202 -7.78 -9.12 -11.95
C CYS A 202 -6.79 -9.95 -11.09
N MET A 203 -7.22 -11.11 -10.61
CA MET A 203 -6.38 -12.00 -9.81
C MET A 203 -5.14 -12.44 -10.59
N LEU A 204 -5.30 -12.89 -11.84
CA LEU A 204 -4.23 -13.40 -12.69
C LEU A 204 -3.14 -12.35 -12.94
N PHE A 205 -3.54 -11.16 -13.42
CA PHE A 205 -2.59 -10.10 -13.77
C PHE A 205 -1.90 -9.52 -12.52
N ILE A 206 -2.61 -9.41 -11.39
CA ILE A 206 -2.00 -8.95 -10.14
C ILE A 206 -1.00 -9.99 -9.61
N ILE A 207 -1.33 -11.30 -9.64
CA ILE A 207 -0.38 -12.36 -9.26
C ILE A 207 0.87 -12.28 -10.14
N PHE A 208 0.70 -12.08 -11.43
CA PHE A 208 1.82 -11.95 -12.36
C PHE A 208 2.74 -10.79 -11.99
N LEU A 209 2.19 -9.60 -11.66
CA LEU A 209 2.98 -8.45 -11.18
C LEU A 209 3.81 -8.78 -9.93
N PHE A 210 3.22 -9.50 -8.99
CA PHE A 210 3.92 -9.90 -7.78
C PHE A 210 5.06 -10.89 -8.06
N ILE A 211 4.83 -11.87 -8.94
CA ILE A 211 5.84 -12.86 -9.31
C ILE A 211 7.01 -12.19 -10.06
N THR A 212 6.70 -11.29 -10.99
CA THR A 212 7.73 -10.59 -11.78
C THR A 212 8.47 -9.50 -11.03
N SER A 213 8.00 -9.12 -9.81
CA SER A 213 8.65 -8.08 -9.00
C SER A 213 10.09 -8.42 -8.57
N GLY A 214 10.46 -9.69 -8.57
CA GLY A 214 11.78 -10.16 -8.16
C GLY A 214 12.14 -9.97 -6.68
N SER A 215 11.24 -9.40 -5.86
CA SER A 215 11.41 -9.28 -4.41
C SER A 215 10.75 -10.48 -3.71
N ARG A 216 11.50 -11.17 -2.85
CA ARG A 216 11.03 -12.42 -2.20
C ARG A 216 9.76 -12.23 -1.40
N SER A 217 9.68 -11.17 -0.58
CA SER A 217 8.51 -10.89 0.24
C SER A 217 7.28 -10.57 -0.61
N THR A 218 7.46 -9.86 -1.72
CA THR A 218 6.37 -9.55 -2.65
C THR A 218 5.93 -10.77 -3.44
N MET A 219 6.85 -11.64 -3.89
CA MET A 219 6.51 -12.87 -4.62
C MET A 219 5.65 -13.84 -3.79
N LEU A 220 5.83 -13.88 -2.46
CA LEU A 220 5.09 -14.80 -1.58
C LEU A 220 3.71 -14.27 -1.21
N LEU A 221 3.55 -12.97 -1.15
CA LEU A 221 2.31 -12.31 -0.70
C LEU A 221 1.06 -12.76 -1.48
N PRO A 222 1.05 -12.86 -2.83
CA PRO A 222 -0.15 -13.27 -3.57
C PRO A 222 -0.62 -14.68 -3.21
N PHE A 223 0.29 -15.62 -2.96
CA PHE A 223 -0.07 -16.98 -2.56
C PHE A 223 -0.74 -17.00 -1.18
N CYS A 224 -0.23 -16.21 -0.23
CA CYS A 224 -0.84 -16.03 1.08
C CYS A 224 -2.26 -15.41 0.96
N LEU A 225 -2.44 -14.39 0.11
CA LEU A 225 -3.72 -13.70 -0.04
C LEU A 225 -4.75 -14.57 -0.77
N VAL A 226 -4.36 -15.30 -1.82
CA VAL A 226 -5.24 -16.24 -2.52
C VAL A 226 -5.60 -17.40 -1.61
N GLY A 227 -4.63 -17.99 -0.89
CA GLY A 227 -4.86 -19.03 0.11
C GLY A 227 -5.80 -18.57 1.22
N LEU A 228 -5.64 -17.35 1.73
CA LEU A 228 -6.54 -16.74 2.70
C LEU A 228 -7.96 -16.60 2.14
N SER A 229 -8.11 -16.19 0.88
CA SER A 229 -9.41 -16.08 0.23
C SER A 229 -10.12 -17.43 0.12
N LEU A 230 -9.39 -18.48 -0.30
CA LEU A 230 -9.88 -19.87 -0.33
C LEU A 230 -10.30 -20.33 1.06
N TYR A 231 -9.46 -20.11 2.06
CA TYR A 231 -9.77 -20.45 3.46
C TYR A 231 -11.08 -19.79 3.91
N ILE A 232 -11.24 -18.48 3.72
CA ILE A 232 -12.42 -17.75 4.18
C ILE A 232 -13.68 -18.25 3.51
N VAL A 233 -13.66 -18.45 2.18
CA VAL A 233 -14.83 -18.86 1.42
C VAL A 233 -15.28 -20.29 1.78
N TYR A 234 -14.32 -21.18 1.96
CA TYR A 234 -14.62 -22.61 2.11
C TYR A 234 -14.45 -23.17 3.54
N ARG A 235 -14.13 -22.32 4.53
CA ARG A 235 -13.86 -22.74 5.91
C ARG A 235 -14.98 -23.56 6.57
N LYS A 236 -16.23 -23.43 6.09
CA LYS A 236 -17.38 -24.19 6.58
C LYS A 236 -17.55 -25.56 5.90
N SER A 237 -16.87 -25.80 4.79
CA SER A 237 -16.95 -27.07 4.07
C SER A 237 -16.11 -28.15 4.74
N HIS A 238 -16.70 -29.34 4.95
CA HIS A 238 -15.99 -30.49 5.55
C HIS A 238 -14.83 -30.96 4.69
N TYR A 239 -15.02 -31.08 3.38
CA TYR A 239 -13.99 -31.49 2.43
C TYR A 239 -12.80 -30.54 2.40
N VAL A 240 -13.06 -29.26 2.50
CA VAL A 240 -12.01 -28.22 2.53
C VAL A 240 -11.19 -28.32 3.80
N ARG A 241 -11.84 -28.56 4.96
CA ARG A 241 -11.10 -28.79 6.22
C ARG A 241 -10.22 -30.01 6.16
N MET A 242 -10.69 -31.08 5.53
CA MET A 242 -9.98 -32.35 5.48
C MET A 242 -8.79 -32.34 4.50
N PHE A 243 -8.89 -31.67 3.35
CA PHE A 243 -7.87 -31.68 2.30
C PHE A 243 -7.12 -30.35 2.15
N ILE A 244 -7.82 -29.23 2.11
CA ILE A 244 -7.17 -27.92 1.83
C ILE A 244 -6.36 -27.43 3.04
N TYR A 245 -6.83 -27.63 4.26
CA TYR A 245 -6.08 -27.17 5.44
C TYR A 245 -4.73 -27.88 5.60
N PRO A 246 -4.64 -29.23 5.55
CA PRO A 246 -3.33 -29.89 5.58
C PRO A 246 -2.43 -29.42 4.44
N THR A 247 -2.96 -29.26 3.23
CA THR A 247 -2.19 -28.76 2.09
C THR A 247 -1.70 -27.33 2.31
N LEU A 248 -2.55 -26.41 2.81
CA LEU A 248 -2.14 -25.05 3.13
C LEU A 248 -1.12 -25.00 4.27
N VAL A 249 -1.24 -25.87 5.28
CA VAL A 249 -0.26 -25.99 6.36
C VAL A 249 1.07 -26.47 5.81
N VAL A 250 1.10 -27.53 4.99
CA VAL A 250 2.32 -28.04 4.37
C VAL A 250 2.96 -26.99 3.48
N LEU A 251 2.19 -26.34 2.62
CA LEU A 251 2.67 -25.23 1.79
C LEU A 251 3.19 -24.07 2.63
N GLY A 252 2.50 -23.71 3.70
CA GLY A 252 2.92 -22.66 4.63
C GLY A 252 4.25 -23.02 5.33
N VAL A 253 4.38 -24.24 5.79
CA VAL A 253 5.63 -24.74 6.40
C VAL A 253 6.76 -24.77 5.36
N ALA A 254 6.52 -25.30 4.16
CA ALA A 254 7.50 -25.31 3.07
C ALA A 254 7.95 -23.89 2.71
N LEU A 255 7.03 -22.96 2.68
CA LEU A 255 7.26 -21.55 2.41
C LEU A 255 8.06 -20.87 3.52
N VAL A 256 7.76 -21.15 4.80
CA VAL A 256 8.55 -20.67 5.95
C VAL A 256 9.96 -21.25 5.91
N VAL A 257 10.12 -22.54 5.64
CA VAL A 257 11.43 -23.17 5.49
C VAL A 257 12.22 -22.53 4.34
N LEU A 258 11.57 -22.28 3.20
CA LEU A 258 12.19 -21.60 2.07
C LEU A 258 12.62 -20.17 2.45
N ILE A 259 11.78 -19.41 3.15
CA ILE A 259 12.13 -18.07 3.63
C ILE A 259 13.34 -18.12 4.56
N ILE A 260 13.33 -19.04 5.54
CA ILE A 260 14.45 -19.20 6.49
C ILE A 260 15.74 -19.55 5.75
N LYS A 261 15.67 -20.49 4.79
CA LYS A 261 16.82 -20.88 3.98
C LYS A 261 17.34 -19.68 3.16
N LEU A 262 16.46 -18.95 2.50
CA LEU A 262 16.80 -17.77 1.71
C LEU A 262 17.28 -16.60 2.57
N ALA A 263 16.73 -16.41 3.77
CA ALA A 263 17.21 -15.41 4.74
C ALA A 263 18.55 -15.76 5.35
N GLY A 264 18.85 -17.06 5.46
CA GLY A 264 20.13 -17.58 5.98
C GLY A 264 21.30 -17.50 5.00
N GLU A 265 21.07 -17.19 3.73
CA GLU A 265 22.14 -16.95 2.75
C GLU A 265 22.87 -15.64 3.07
N LYS A 266 23.92 -15.75 3.90
CA LYS A 266 24.70 -14.60 4.42
C LYS A 266 25.40 -13.77 3.32
N ASN A 267 25.59 -14.34 2.15
CA ASN A 267 26.33 -13.71 1.04
C ASN A 267 25.42 -12.94 0.08
N GLU A 268 24.12 -12.81 0.37
CA GLU A 268 23.23 -12.07 -0.49
C GLU A 268 23.32 -10.57 -0.20
N THR A 269 23.66 -9.80 -1.23
CA THR A 269 23.85 -8.35 -1.15
C THR A 269 22.66 -7.62 -0.52
N SER A 270 21.42 -8.03 -0.82
CA SER A 270 20.21 -7.42 -0.25
C SER A 270 20.11 -7.61 1.27
N ASN A 271 20.47 -8.77 1.81
CA ASN A 271 20.45 -9.01 3.25
C ASN A 271 21.55 -8.19 3.95
N ILE A 272 22.75 -8.17 3.35
CA ILE A 272 23.89 -7.39 3.87
C ILE A 272 23.51 -5.91 3.95
N VAL A 273 22.91 -5.37 2.89
CA VAL A 273 22.47 -3.96 2.85
C VAL A 273 21.43 -3.68 3.93
N LYS A 274 20.42 -4.54 4.11
CA LYS A 274 19.38 -4.37 5.15
C LYS A 274 19.95 -4.39 6.57
N TYR A 275 20.87 -5.32 6.87
CA TYR A 275 21.56 -5.34 8.16
C TYR A 275 22.44 -4.10 8.36
N ALA A 276 23.14 -3.67 7.32
CA ALA A 276 23.96 -2.47 7.38
C ALA A 276 23.11 -1.20 7.62
N HIS A 277 21.89 -1.15 7.09
CA HIS A 277 20.92 -0.09 7.40
C HIS A 277 20.52 -0.10 8.89
N LEU A 278 20.18 -1.27 9.46
CA LEU A 278 19.88 -1.37 10.90
C LEU A 278 21.04 -0.86 11.76
N TYR A 279 22.26 -1.24 11.38
CA TYR A 279 23.45 -0.76 12.06
C TYR A 279 23.61 0.78 11.92
N SER A 280 23.28 1.34 10.74
CA SER A 280 23.32 2.80 10.51
C SER A 280 22.35 3.53 11.43
N TYR A 281 21.12 3.02 11.62
CA TYR A 281 20.16 3.59 12.57
C TYR A 281 20.64 3.48 14.02
N GLY A 282 21.14 2.30 14.42
CA GLY A 282 21.68 2.11 15.77
C GLY A 282 22.81 3.08 16.05
N ARG A 283 23.73 3.29 15.10
CA ARG A 283 24.83 4.25 15.19
C ARG A 283 24.33 5.69 15.24
N LEU A 284 23.39 6.06 14.36
CA LEU A 284 22.80 7.40 14.33
C LEU A 284 22.19 7.76 15.69
N LEU A 285 21.35 6.89 16.25
CA LEU A 285 20.67 7.13 17.52
C LEU A 285 21.61 7.03 18.72
N HIS A 286 22.70 6.28 18.65
CA HIS A 286 23.69 6.21 19.70
C HIS A 286 24.49 7.52 19.81
N TYR A 287 24.87 8.11 18.68
CA TYR A 287 25.63 9.37 18.68
C TYR A 287 24.75 10.62 18.84
N ASN A 288 23.46 10.53 18.48
CA ASN A 288 22.51 11.64 18.54
C ASN A 288 21.20 11.16 19.19
N PRO A 289 21.19 10.87 20.50
CA PRO A 289 20.00 10.33 21.17
C PRO A 289 18.80 11.28 21.15
N GLU A 290 19.02 12.59 20.94
CA GLU A 290 17.98 13.58 20.75
C GLU A 290 17.09 13.30 19.54
N TYR A 291 17.58 12.61 18.50
CA TYR A 291 16.78 12.22 17.34
C TYR A 291 15.70 11.19 17.66
N PHE A 292 15.89 10.43 18.75
CA PHE A 292 14.83 9.53 19.22
C PHE A 292 13.62 10.31 19.76
N ILE A 293 13.84 11.46 20.37
CA ILE A 293 12.79 12.30 20.98
C ILE A 293 12.24 13.28 19.95
N LEU A 294 13.11 14.07 19.34
CA LEU A 294 12.72 15.17 18.47
C LEU A 294 12.47 14.74 17.03
N GLY A 295 13.12 13.67 16.59
CA GLY A 295 13.21 13.29 15.19
C GLY A 295 14.28 14.10 14.45
N GLN A 296 14.78 13.55 13.37
CA GLN A 296 15.75 14.20 12.49
C GLN A 296 15.07 15.08 11.42
N GLY A 297 13.76 14.90 11.21
CA GLY A 297 12.94 15.59 10.25
C GLY A 297 12.75 14.81 8.93
N PRO A 298 11.60 15.03 8.23
CA PRO A 298 11.37 14.45 6.93
C PRO A 298 12.35 15.02 5.89
N GLY A 299 12.90 14.15 5.05
CA GLY A 299 13.92 14.52 4.06
C GLY A 299 15.33 14.71 4.61
N SER A 300 15.55 14.53 5.92
CA SER A 300 16.89 14.64 6.51
C SER A 300 17.83 13.58 5.98
N MET A 301 19.06 14.02 5.68
CA MET A 301 20.13 13.16 5.17
C MET A 301 20.91 12.49 6.31
N PHE A 302 21.22 11.20 6.17
CA PHE A 302 22.11 10.50 7.08
C PHE A 302 22.97 9.48 6.33
N TYR A 303 24.13 9.14 6.90
CA TYR A 303 25.03 8.19 6.27
C TYR A 303 24.54 6.76 6.41
N SER A 304 24.23 6.13 5.27
CA SER A 304 23.85 4.72 5.18
C SER A 304 25.09 3.85 4.92
N ILE A 305 25.43 2.97 5.86
CA ILE A 305 26.49 1.98 5.68
C ILE A 305 26.13 0.98 4.58
N GLY A 306 24.82 0.71 4.40
CA GLY A 306 24.33 -0.20 3.37
C GLY A 306 24.56 0.32 1.95
N PHE A 307 24.35 1.61 1.72
CA PHE A 307 24.57 2.27 0.43
C PHE A 307 25.94 2.95 0.34
N ARG A 308 26.64 3.13 1.47
CA ARG A 308 27.93 3.83 1.57
C ARG A 308 27.88 5.31 1.15
N GLU A 309 26.74 5.94 1.33
CA GLU A 309 26.47 7.33 0.95
C GLU A 309 25.46 8.00 1.89
N MET A 310 25.32 9.33 1.74
CA MET A 310 24.28 10.09 2.41
C MET A 310 22.94 9.85 1.69
N VAL A 311 21.92 9.42 2.43
CA VAL A 311 20.60 9.11 1.86
C VAL A 311 19.50 9.77 2.68
N PRO A 312 18.38 10.16 2.03
CA PRO A 312 17.21 10.70 2.74
C PRO A 312 16.31 9.60 3.29
N GLN A 313 16.47 8.35 2.82
CA GLN A 313 15.61 7.22 3.20
C GLN A 313 16.31 5.87 2.99
N THR A 314 15.90 4.87 3.77
CA THR A 314 16.26 3.46 3.56
C THR A 314 15.02 2.57 3.41
N GLU A 315 15.23 1.25 3.33
CA GLU A 315 14.14 0.28 3.16
C GLU A 315 13.30 0.04 4.42
N TRP A 316 13.73 0.49 5.62
CA TRP A 316 13.05 0.24 6.89
C TRP A 316 12.01 1.32 7.21
N SER A 317 10.82 1.24 6.63
CA SER A 317 9.77 2.28 6.77
C SER A 317 9.44 2.65 8.22
N TYR A 318 9.37 1.69 9.13
CA TYR A 318 9.04 2.00 10.54
C TYR A 318 10.17 2.74 11.25
N LEU A 319 11.43 2.38 10.98
CA LEU A 319 12.58 3.10 11.53
C LEU A 319 12.72 4.48 10.89
N GLU A 320 12.36 4.61 9.61
CA GLU A 320 12.30 5.91 8.95
C GLU A 320 11.26 6.84 9.58
N ILE A 321 10.07 6.33 9.85
CA ILE A 321 9.02 7.11 10.54
C ILE A 321 9.54 7.58 11.91
N LEU A 322 10.18 6.69 12.67
CA LEU A 322 10.77 7.03 13.96
C LEU A 322 11.92 8.05 13.81
N ARG A 323 12.82 7.85 12.86
CA ARG A 323 13.93 8.77 12.57
C ARG A 323 13.43 10.16 12.19
N MET A 324 12.42 10.23 11.30
CA MET A 324 11.89 11.51 10.83
C MET A 324 11.14 12.29 11.93
N CYS A 325 10.35 11.58 12.74
CA CYS A 325 9.38 12.22 13.63
C CYS A 325 9.66 12.01 15.12
N GLY A 326 10.66 11.20 15.51
CA GLY A 326 10.92 10.90 16.93
C GLY A 326 9.67 10.37 17.64
N VAL A 327 9.38 10.86 18.82
CA VAL A 327 8.18 10.48 19.59
C VAL A 327 6.88 10.91 18.91
N TYR A 328 6.90 11.92 18.05
CA TYR A 328 5.71 12.36 17.29
C TYR A 328 5.28 11.33 16.23
N SER A 329 6.13 10.35 15.90
CA SER A 329 5.81 9.21 15.03
C SER A 329 4.52 8.47 15.44
N VAL A 330 4.12 8.57 16.72
CA VAL A 330 2.83 8.07 17.23
C VAL A 330 1.66 8.55 16.38
N GLY A 331 1.71 9.77 15.83
CA GLY A 331 0.67 10.29 14.94
C GLY A 331 0.55 9.50 13.61
N ILE A 332 1.68 9.09 13.04
CA ILE A 332 1.70 8.25 11.83
C ILE A 332 1.32 6.80 12.18
N PHE A 333 1.84 6.25 13.26
CA PHE A 333 1.44 4.92 13.73
C PHE A 333 -0.05 4.85 14.07
N TYR A 334 -0.64 5.91 14.62
CA TYR A 334 -2.08 5.98 14.85
C TYR A 334 -2.86 5.85 13.53
N LEU A 335 -2.47 6.58 12.46
CA LEU A 335 -3.07 6.41 11.15
C LEU A 335 -2.99 4.96 10.67
N LEU A 336 -1.81 4.34 10.74
CA LEU A 336 -1.59 2.97 10.25
C LEU A 336 -2.37 1.93 11.06
N LEU A 337 -2.47 2.08 12.37
CA LEU A 337 -3.07 1.09 13.26
C LEU A 337 -4.57 1.33 13.51
N TYR A 338 -5.10 2.50 13.22
CA TYR A 338 -6.50 2.83 13.47
C TYR A 338 -7.50 1.80 12.88
N PRO A 339 -7.36 1.32 11.62
CA PRO A 339 -8.25 0.27 11.11
C PRO A 339 -8.15 -1.05 11.90
N VAL A 340 -6.96 -1.37 12.45
CA VAL A 340 -6.72 -2.60 13.22
C VAL A 340 -7.43 -2.55 14.57
N LEU A 341 -7.64 -1.36 15.16
CA LEU A 341 -8.42 -1.21 16.40
C LEU A 341 -9.88 -1.70 16.22
N TYR A 342 -10.39 -1.68 15.01
CA TYR A 342 -11.73 -2.18 14.66
C TYR A 342 -11.74 -3.64 14.18
N ILE A 343 -10.69 -4.42 14.40
CA ILE A 343 -10.54 -5.80 13.90
C ILE A 343 -11.74 -6.68 14.25
N LYS A 344 -12.29 -6.52 15.47
CA LYS A 344 -13.50 -7.26 15.92
C LYS A 344 -14.72 -6.97 15.03
N LYS A 345 -14.87 -5.75 14.52
CA LYS A 345 -15.96 -5.38 13.59
C LYS A 345 -15.73 -5.98 12.20
N PHE A 346 -14.49 -5.99 11.74
CA PHE A 346 -14.13 -6.64 10.48
C PHE A 346 -14.41 -8.15 10.52
N PHE A 347 -14.18 -8.82 11.63
CA PHE A 347 -14.40 -10.26 11.77
C PHE A 347 -15.86 -10.70 11.82
N LYS A 348 -16.82 -9.76 11.95
CA LYS A 348 -18.25 -10.07 11.85
C LYS A 348 -18.68 -10.56 10.45
N TYR A 349 -17.92 -10.20 9.42
CA TYR A 349 -18.25 -10.52 8.03
C TYR A 349 -17.06 -11.16 7.33
N ASP A 350 -17.29 -12.29 6.66
CA ASP A 350 -16.24 -13.06 5.98
C ASP A 350 -15.41 -12.23 4.98
N SER A 351 -16.10 -11.39 4.16
CA SER A 351 -15.43 -10.51 3.21
C SER A 351 -14.56 -9.46 3.88
N SER A 352 -15.00 -8.92 5.02
CA SER A 352 -14.27 -7.89 5.76
C SER A 352 -13.07 -8.46 6.49
N MET A 353 -13.21 -9.66 7.05
CA MET A 353 -12.12 -10.37 7.72
C MET A 353 -10.91 -10.53 6.80
N GLY A 354 -11.13 -10.90 5.54
CA GLY A 354 -10.05 -11.02 4.57
C GLY A 354 -9.33 -9.70 4.34
N ILE A 355 -10.07 -8.61 4.16
CA ILE A 355 -9.51 -7.29 3.88
C ILE A 355 -8.60 -6.80 5.02
N ILE A 356 -9.03 -6.94 6.29
CA ILE A 356 -8.19 -6.50 7.40
C ILE A 356 -6.95 -7.36 7.58
N ILE A 357 -7.04 -8.67 7.33
CA ILE A 357 -5.86 -9.56 7.36
C ILE A 357 -4.90 -9.21 6.20
N ALA A 358 -5.41 -8.95 4.98
CA ALA A 358 -4.59 -8.50 3.87
C ALA A 358 -3.90 -7.16 4.17
N TYR A 359 -4.60 -6.27 4.86
CA TYR A 359 -4.00 -5.01 5.31
C TYR A 359 -2.88 -5.23 6.33
N ILE A 360 -3.05 -6.15 7.27
CA ILE A 360 -1.98 -6.51 8.22
C ILE A 360 -0.76 -7.10 7.49
N PHE A 361 -0.97 -8.00 6.52
CA PHE A 361 0.13 -8.49 5.67
C PHE A 361 0.80 -7.37 4.88
N TYR A 362 0.01 -6.43 4.35
CA TYR A 362 0.55 -5.24 3.71
C TYR A 362 1.46 -4.45 4.67
N LEU A 363 1.03 -4.17 5.89
CA LEU A 363 1.84 -3.44 6.89
C LEU A 363 3.16 -4.16 7.18
N VAL A 364 3.14 -5.50 7.32
CA VAL A 364 4.36 -6.29 7.55
C VAL A 364 5.33 -6.17 6.39
N VAL A 365 4.87 -6.35 5.15
CA VAL A 365 5.73 -6.30 3.96
C VAL A 365 6.21 -4.87 3.67
N ALA A 366 5.32 -3.88 3.77
CA ALA A 366 5.66 -2.48 3.55
C ALA A 366 6.57 -1.90 4.62
N GLY A 367 6.61 -2.49 5.82
CA GLY A 367 7.54 -2.12 6.89
C GLY A 367 9.01 -2.35 6.54
N THR A 368 9.30 -3.30 5.64
CA THR A 368 10.65 -3.62 5.15
C THR A 368 10.93 -3.08 3.74
N ASN A 369 10.09 -2.17 3.26
CA ASN A 369 10.21 -1.48 1.97
C ASN A 369 9.74 -0.04 2.15
N PRO A 370 10.29 0.95 1.43
CA PRO A 370 10.01 2.38 1.66
C PRO A 370 8.64 2.82 1.10
N MET A 371 7.58 2.05 1.38
CA MET A 371 6.26 2.22 0.73
C MET A 371 5.17 2.74 1.66
N LEU A 372 5.42 2.84 2.98
CA LEU A 372 4.40 3.33 3.94
C LEU A 372 4.20 4.84 3.89
N ILE A 373 5.25 5.60 3.57
CA ILE A 373 5.30 7.06 3.70
C ILE A 373 5.23 7.78 2.35
N ASN A 374 4.88 7.09 1.29
CA ASN A 374 4.72 7.66 -0.05
C ASN A 374 3.24 7.66 -0.49
N SER A 375 2.97 8.22 -1.66
CA SER A 375 1.62 8.28 -2.23
C SER A 375 0.98 6.90 -2.46
N SER A 376 1.79 5.88 -2.77
CA SER A 376 1.31 4.51 -2.91
C SER A 376 0.78 3.96 -1.57
N GLY A 377 1.50 4.21 -0.47
CA GLY A 377 1.03 3.89 0.87
C GLY A 377 -0.29 4.59 1.21
N MET A 378 -0.41 5.87 0.84
CA MET A 378 -1.65 6.62 1.08
C MET A 378 -2.83 6.08 0.26
N CYS A 379 -2.60 5.54 -0.93
CA CYS A 379 -3.64 4.81 -1.68
C CYS A 379 -4.16 3.60 -0.89
N VAL A 380 -3.28 2.83 -0.26
CA VAL A 380 -3.71 1.69 0.58
C VAL A 380 -4.49 2.18 1.80
N MET A 381 -4.07 3.30 2.41
CA MET A 381 -4.84 3.92 3.49
C MET A 381 -6.25 4.28 3.01
N MET A 382 -6.41 4.91 1.86
CA MET A 382 -7.73 5.22 1.31
C MET A 382 -8.58 3.96 1.09
N MET A 383 -8.00 2.86 0.62
CA MET A 383 -8.71 1.58 0.43
C MET A 383 -9.21 1.02 1.76
N ILE A 384 -8.35 0.91 2.77
CA ILE A 384 -8.74 0.31 4.05
C ILE A 384 -9.72 1.19 4.82
N TYR A 385 -9.58 2.51 4.78
CA TYR A 385 -10.50 3.44 5.42
C TYR A 385 -11.86 3.48 4.72
N SER A 386 -11.90 3.35 3.39
CA SER A 386 -13.16 3.17 2.65
C SER A 386 -13.89 1.93 3.13
N TYR A 387 -13.17 0.82 3.28
CA TYR A 387 -13.78 -0.42 3.74
C TYR A 387 -14.20 -0.35 5.22
N LEU A 388 -13.41 0.29 6.06
CA LEU A 388 -13.77 0.56 7.46
C LEU A 388 -15.07 1.37 7.53
N SER A 389 -15.22 2.40 6.71
CA SER A 389 -16.46 3.19 6.63
C SER A 389 -17.67 2.32 6.27
N ILE A 390 -17.53 1.40 5.32
CA ILE A 390 -18.61 0.45 4.96
C ILE A 390 -18.97 -0.45 6.14
N VAL A 391 -17.98 -0.97 6.87
CA VAL A 391 -18.19 -1.85 8.02
C VAL A 391 -18.88 -1.11 9.16
N LEU A 392 -18.46 0.11 9.46
CA LEU A 392 -19.07 0.95 10.51
C LEU A 392 -20.52 1.30 10.17
N ASN A 393 -20.80 1.73 8.95
CA ASN A 393 -22.16 2.08 8.51
C ASN A 393 -23.12 0.88 8.55
N ARG A 394 -22.65 -0.35 8.25
CA ARG A 394 -23.44 -1.57 8.35
C ARG A 394 -23.84 -1.90 9.79
N ASP A 395 -22.95 -1.66 10.74
CA ASP A 395 -23.24 -1.87 12.17
C ASP A 395 -24.27 -0.86 12.68
N GLU A 396 -24.15 0.40 12.31
CA GLU A 396 -25.10 1.47 12.66
C GLU A 396 -26.50 1.18 12.11
N THR A 397 -26.61 0.77 10.85
CA THR A 397 -27.90 0.42 10.22
C THR A 397 -28.57 -0.76 10.94
N LYS A 398 -27.79 -1.80 11.32
CA LYS A 398 -28.33 -2.93 12.07
C LYS A 398 -28.77 -2.55 13.48
N ALA A 399 -28.02 -1.69 14.17
CA ALA A 399 -28.38 -1.20 15.48
C ALA A 399 -29.70 -0.41 15.45
N LEU A 400 -29.89 0.44 14.43
CA LEU A 400 -31.13 1.19 14.22
C LEU A 400 -32.32 0.28 13.89
N CYS A 401 -32.14 -0.76 13.08
CA CYS A 401 -33.21 -1.74 12.79
C CYS A 401 -33.60 -2.50 14.05
N ASN A 402 -32.63 -2.94 14.86
CA ASN A 402 -32.94 -3.66 16.12
C ASN A 402 -33.63 -2.75 17.16
N TYR A 403 -33.27 -1.48 17.22
CA TYR A 403 -33.93 -0.52 18.12
C TYR A 403 -35.40 -0.28 17.76
N LYS A 404 -35.74 -0.25 16.46
CA LYS A 404 -37.12 -0.15 15.98
C LYS A 404 -37.97 -1.40 16.35
N ILE A 405 -37.40 -2.61 16.23
CA ILE A 405 -38.10 -3.87 16.53
C ILE A 405 -38.40 -4.04 18.04
N VAL A 406 -37.61 -3.38 18.90
CA VAL A 406 -37.79 -3.46 20.37
C VAL A 406 -38.79 -2.39 20.87
N ASN A 407 -39.07 -1.35 20.09
CA ASN A 407 -39.97 -0.26 20.50
C ASN A 407 -41.32 -0.24 19.74
N ASP A 408 -41.54 -1.16 18.79
CA ASP A 408 -42.80 -1.49 18.15
C ASP A 408 -43.37 -2.78 18.79
#